data_69daf6f91b374e772cd31675600a49d8
#
_entry.id   69daf6f91b374e772cd31675600a49d8
#
_cell.length_a   1.000
_cell.length_b   1.000
_cell.length_c   1.000
_cell.angle_alpha   90.00
_cell.angle_beta   90.00
_cell.angle_gamma   90.00
#
_symmetry.space_group_name_H-M   'P 1'
#
loop_
_entity.id
_entity.type
_entity.pdbx_description
1 polymer ?
#
loop_
_entity_poly.entity_id
_entity_poly.type
_entity_poly.pdbx_seq_one_letter_code
_entity_poly.pdbx_strand_id
1 'polypeptide(L)'
;MLFKKVLLAAFVSLAVCSLQAQRTTLSSPDKNLQLAFWLNDKGTAMYELSYKGKAVILPSSLGFDLKKTYDDSPLPTLKEGLTVTSATQTSNDTKWKPVWGDVKEIRDNYSQLSVSLSQKGDKAIQFNVIFKLFNDGLGFRFEFPEQKNIQHFIIKEEATQFHLAGDHKAFWIPGDFDSNEFNPNTSKLSEVNSEDPKFAANIYAHTFFDKNATQTPLMMKSNDGLYINIHEAALVNYPAMNLLVDKSTNTLTSVLVPDALGNKAYLQTPAKTPWRTIIVSDKATDILASHTILNLNDPSVIKDPSWIKPTKYVGVWWEMHIGKSTWDYAGSMNATSFDAAGLKPTGKHGATTANVKRYIDFAAKHGFDGVLVEGWNTGWEDWFGQFKENVFDFVTPYPDFDVKELQRYAASKKVKIIMHHETSASVSNYERQMDTAYRFMKKFGYDAVKTGYVGHIIPRGEHHDGQWMVNHYVRVAKKTADYKIMLDA
;
A
#
# COMPACT_ATOMS: atom_id res chain seq x y z
N MET A 1 -80.30 50.30 -1.62
CA MET A 1 -79.88 48.95 -2.00
C MET A 1 -78.37 48.94 -2.27
N LEU A 2 -77.55 48.59 -1.26
CA LEU A 2 -76.12 48.62 -1.34
C LEU A 2 -75.61 47.15 -1.59
N PHE A 3 -74.97 46.91 -2.73
CA PHE A 3 -74.27 45.65 -2.98
C PHE A 3 -72.82 45.72 -2.38
N LYS A 4 -72.54 44.92 -1.38
CA LYS A 4 -71.19 44.70 -0.86
C LYS A 4 -70.51 43.64 -1.76
N LYS A 5 -69.38 44.05 -2.41
CA LYS A 5 -68.52 43.12 -3.08
C LYS A 5 -67.50 42.60 -2.00
N VAL A 6 -67.50 41.29 -1.81
CA VAL A 6 -66.50 40.60 -1.01
C VAL A 6 -65.37 40.14 -1.94
N LEU A 7 -64.16 40.68 -1.76
CA LEU A 7 -62.96 40.21 -2.46
C LEU A 7 -62.35 39.02 -1.65
N LEU A 8 -62.35 37.86 -2.25
CA LEU A 8 -61.69 36.68 -1.71
C LEU A 8 -60.23 36.69 -2.18
N ALA A 9 -59.30 37.01 -1.28
CA ALA A 9 -57.86 36.92 -1.55
C ALA A 9 -57.41 35.45 -1.30
N ALA A 10 -57.07 34.73 -2.38
CA ALA A 10 -56.45 33.42 -2.29
C ALA A 10 -54.96 33.56 -1.99
N PHE A 11 -54.56 33.20 -0.78
CA PHE A 11 -53.15 33.03 -0.43
C PHE A 11 -52.67 31.72 -1.05
N VAL A 12 -51.86 31.81 -2.12
CA VAL A 12 -51.06 30.68 -2.62
C VAL A 12 -49.78 30.61 -1.78
N SER A 13 -49.75 29.76 -0.77
CA SER A 13 -48.52 29.41 -0.06
C SER A 13 -47.67 28.51 -0.97
N LEU A 14 -46.64 29.09 -1.56
CA LEU A 14 -45.53 28.32 -2.16
C LEU A 14 -44.79 27.59 -1.02
N ALA A 15 -45.11 26.30 -0.88
CA ALA A 15 -44.27 25.40 -0.11
C ALA A 15 -42.93 25.23 -0.88
N VAL A 16 -41.89 25.92 -0.45
CA VAL A 16 -40.52 25.61 -0.88
C VAL A 16 -40.18 24.27 -0.26
N CYS A 17 -40.44 23.16 -0.96
CA CYS A 17 -39.85 21.88 -0.65
C CYS A 17 -38.35 22.04 -0.89
N SER A 18 -37.55 22.27 0.17
CA SER A 18 -36.13 22.00 0.12
C SER A 18 -35.98 20.52 -0.26
N LEU A 19 -35.48 20.25 -1.46
CA LEU A 19 -34.99 18.92 -1.84
C LEU A 19 -33.76 18.64 -0.94
N GLN A 20 -34.03 18.11 0.23
CA GLN A 20 -32.98 17.54 1.05
C GLN A 20 -32.44 16.34 0.27
N ALA A 21 -31.17 16.41 -0.13
CA ALA A 21 -30.51 15.32 -0.87
C ALA A 21 -30.80 13.99 -0.16
N GLN A 22 -31.41 13.05 -0.86
CA GLN A 22 -31.81 11.76 -0.28
C GLN A 22 -30.55 11.02 0.22
N ARG A 23 -30.40 10.96 1.54
CA ARG A 23 -29.28 10.23 2.19
C ARG A 23 -29.60 8.74 2.21
N THR A 24 -28.66 7.94 1.70
CA THR A 24 -28.72 6.48 1.80
C THR A 24 -27.87 6.05 2.98
N THR A 25 -28.46 5.34 3.93
CA THR A 25 -27.77 4.90 5.15
C THR A 25 -27.48 3.39 5.11
N LEU A 26 -26.37 2.98 5.73
CA LEU A 26 -25.97 1.59 5.91
C LEU A 26 -25.47 1.41 7.34
N SER A 27 -25.87 0.30 7.99
CA SER A 27 -25.39 -0.08 9.33
C SER A 27 -24.51 -1.33 9.25
N SER A 28 -23.48 -1.39 10.09
CA SER A 28 -22.72 -2.64 10.31
C SER A 28 -23.65 -3.77 10.82
N PRO A 29 -23.24 -5.05 10.70
CA PRO A 29 -24.06 -6.16 11.19
C PRO A 29 -24.45 -6.03 12.67
N ASP A 30 -23.55 -5.49 13.52
CA ASP A 30 -23.81 -5.23 14.95
C ASP A 30 -24.46 -3.86 15.23
N LYS A 31 -24.68 -3.04 14.19
CA LYS A 31 -25.31 -1.70 14.24
C LYS A 31 -24.50 -0.63 14.99
N ASN A 32 -23.24 -0.90 15.35
CA ASN A 32 -22.39 0.07 16.02
C ASN A 32 -21.83 1.12 15.05
N LEU A 33 -21.53 0.75 13.81
CA LEU A 33 -21.12 1.65 12.75
C LEU A 33 -22.30 2.03 11.86
N GLN A 34 -22.39 3.31 11.51
CA GLN A 34 -23.37 3.84 10.58
C GLN A 34 -22.70 4.73 9.55
N LEU A 35 -22.93 4.42 8.29
CA LEU A 35 -22.51 5.16 7.11
C LEU A 35 -23.74 5.89 6.55
N ALA A 36 -23.58 7.14 6.15
CA ALA A 36 -24.51 7.81 5.26
C ALA A 36 -23.79 8.26 3.98
N PHE A 37 -24.43 8.08 2.85
CA PHE A 37 -23.98 8.53 1.52
C PHE A 37 -25.05 9.40 0.86
N TRP A 38 -24.64 10.49 0.19
CA TRP A 38 -25.54 11.37 -0.59
C TRP A 38 -24.77 12.15 -1.65
N LEU A 39 -25.48 12.80 -2.54
CA LEU A 39 -24.93 13.87 -3.38
C LEU A 39 -25.33 15.23 -2.78
N ASN A 40 -24.38 16.17 -2.70
CA ASN A 40 -24.71 17.54 -2.32
C ASN A 40 -25.35 18.31 -3.48
N ASP A 41 -25.69 19.59 -3.27
CA ASP A 41 -26.37 20.42 -4.26
C ASP A 41 -25.58 20.62 -5.55
N LYS A 42 -24.26 20.45 -5.52
CA LYS A 42 -23.40 20.49 -6.71
C LYS A 42 -23.27 19.12 -7.41
N GLY A 43 -23.88 18.08 -6.87
CA GLY A 43 -23.71 16.70 -7.34
C GLY A 43 -22.34 16.11 -6.96
N THR A 44 -21.74 16.56 -5.87
CA THR A 44 -20.53 15.94 -5.29
C THR A 44 -20.94 14.74 -4.45
N ALA A 45 -20.27 13.61 -4.62
CA ALA A 45 -20.47 12.43 -3.79
C ALA A 45 -19.91 12.70 -2.37
N MET A 46 -20.75 12.52 -1.35
CA MET A 46 -20.45 12.79 0.04
C MET A 46 -20.72 11.55 0.88
N TYR A 47 -19.90 11.37 1.93
CA TYR A 47 -20.13 10.34 2.93
C TYR A 47 -19.80 10.84 4.34
N GLU A 48 -20.35 10.18 5.34
CA GLU A 48 -20.03 10.38 6.76
C GLU A 48 -20.08 9.03 7.49
N LEU A 49 -19.35 8.91 8.59
CA LEU A 49 -19.26 7.69 9.38
C LEU A 49 -19.39 8.01 10.88
N SER A 50 -20.20 7.24 11.60
CA SER A 50 -20.28 7.30 13.06
C SER A 50 -20.09 5.91 13.67
N TYR A 51 -19.59 5.88 14.92
CA TYR A 51 -19.42 4.68 15.73
C TYR A 51 -20.06 4.86 17.10
N LYS A 52 -21.06 4.01 17.41
CA LYS A 52 -21.85 4.08 18.67
C LYS A 52 -22.39 5.50 18.93
N GLY A 53 -22.86 6.17 17.87
CA GLY A 53 -23.41 7.52 17.91
C GLY A 53 -22.37 8.65 17.97
N LYS A 54 -21.06 8.36 18.03
CA LYS A 54 -19.98 9.35 17.97
C LYS A 54 -19.52 9.54 16.52
N ALA A 55 -19.28 10.77 16.11
CA ALA A 55 -18.76 11.06 14.78
C ALA A 55 -17.32 10.57 14.64
N VAL A 56 -17.04 9.81 13.58
CA VAL A 56 -15.70 9.34 13.19
C VAL A 56 -15.21 10.16 11.99
N ILE A 57 -16.02 10.21 10.94
CA ILE A 57 -15.80 11.03 9.75
C ILE A 57 -17.01 11.93 9.58
N LEU A 58 -16.79 13.23 9.57
CA LEU A 58 -17.77 14.27 9.22
C LEU A 58 -18.00 14.28 7.70
N PRO A 59 -19.00 15.03 7.17
CA PRO A 59 -19.24 15.10 5.74
C PRO A 59 -17.95 15.30 4.92
N SER A 60 -17.61 14.30 4.10
CA SER A 60 -16.37 14.21 3.34
C SER A 60 -16.67 13.91 1.88
N SER A 61 -15.91 14.52 0.97
CA SER A 61 -16.14 14.37 -0.46
C SER A 61 -15.32 13.22 -1.07
N LEU A 62 -15.86 12.69 -2.18
CA LEU A 62 -15.25 11.67 -3.02
C LEU A 62 -15.24 12.15 -4.48
N GLY A 63 -14.20 11.80 -5.25
CA GLY A 63 -14.15 12.13 -6.66
C GLY A 63 -12.79 11.99 -7.29
N PHE A 64 -12.69 12.32 -8.59
CA PHE A 64 -11.46 12.21 -9.36
C PHE A 64 -11.31 13.36 -10.34
N ASP A 65 -10.05 13.68 -10.63
CA ASP A 65 -9.65 14.36 -11.86
C ASP A 65 -8.96 13.32 -12.76
N LEU A 66 -9.46 13.21 -13.98
CA LEU A 66 -9.00 12.26 -14.98
C LEU A 66 -8.43 13.00 -16.20
N LYS A 67 -7.55 12.33 -16.94
CA LYS A 67 -7.10 12.78 -18.25
C LYS A 67 -6.93 11.62 -19.24
N LYS A 68 -6.86 11.97 -20.52
CA LYS A 68 -6.63 11.00 -21.59
C LYS A 68 -5.19 10.51 -21.60
N THR A 69 -4.97 9.30 -22.08
CA THR A 69 -3.64 8.67 -22.08
C THR A 69 -2.71 9.11 -23.19
N TYR A 70 -3.22 9.74 -24.26
CA TYR A 70 -2.43 10.00 -25.47
C TYR A 70 -2.19 11.49 -25.76
N ASP A 71 -2.96 12.40 -25.19
CA ASP A 71 -2.83 13.85 -25.42
C ASP A 71 -2.85 14.67 -24.12
N ASP A 72 -2.85 14.01 -22.96
CA ASP A 72 -2.91 14.60 -21.62
C ASP A 72 -4.07 15.60 -21.39
N SER A 73 -5.02 15.69 -22.33
CA SER A 73 -6.17 16.57 -22.16
C SER A 73 -7.06 16.09 -21.02
N PRO A 74 -7.66 17.02 -20.25
CA PRO A 74 -8.53 16.66 -19.15
C PRO A 74 -9.78 15.94 -19.68
N LEU A 75 -10.21 14.91 -18.95
CA LEU A 75 -11.54 14.37 -19.04
C LEU A 75 -12.49 15.17 -18.12
N PRO A 76 -13.81 15.06 -18.29
CA PRO A 76 -14.75 15.68 -17.37
C PRO A 76 -14.45 15.27 -15.92
N THR A 77 -14.47 16.24 -14.99
CA THR A 77 -14.22 15.97 -13.55
C THR A 77 -15.31 15.07 -12.97
N LEU A 78 -14.92 14.16 -12.10
CA LEU A 78 -15.84 13.31 -11.34
C LEU A 78 -16.03 13.79 -9.90
N LYS A 79 -15.73 15.07 -9.62
CA LYS A 79 -15.89 15.68 -8.29
C LYS A 79 -17.26 16.34 -8.09
N GLU A 80 -17.96 16.69 -9.18
CA GLU A 80 -19.27 17.34 -9.15
C GLU A 80 -20.10 17.00 -10.40
N GLY A 81 -21.36 17.43 -10.41
CA GLY A 81 -22.28 17.20 -11.52
C GLY A 81 -22.75 15.74 -11.66
N LEU A 82 -22.55 14.93 -10.62
CA LEU A 82 -22.91 13.52 -10.61
C LEU A 82 -24.41 13.33 -10.34
N THR A 83 -24.91 12.19 -10.80
CA THR A 83 -26.25 11.68 -10.49
C THR A 83 -26.15 10.23 -10.03
N VAL A 84 -26.97 9.84 -9.05
CA VAL A 84 -27.10 8.43 -8.65
C VAL A 84 -28.01 7.74 -9.67
N THR A 85 -27.48 6.70 -10.32
CA THR A 85 -28.27 5.88 -11.27
C THR A 85 -28.82 4.62 -10.61
N SER A 86 -28.13 4.08 -9.61
CA SER A 86 -28.65 3.01 -8.76
C SER A 86 -27.97 3.02 -7.39
N ALA A 87 -28.66 2.49 -6.37
CA ALA A 87 -28.11 2.21 -5.06
C ALA A 87 -28.69 0.89 -4.56
N THR A 88 -27.81 -0.07 -4.26
CA THR A 88 -28.21 -1.42 -3.81
C THR A 88 -27.50 -1.78 -2.51
N GLN A 89 -28.22 -2.46 -1.63
CA GLN A 89 -27.66 -2.97 -0.38
C GLN A 89 -27.65 -4.49 -0.38
N THR A 90 -26.56 -5.07 0.10
CA THR A 90 -26.39 -6.52 0.27
C THR A 90 -25.66 -6.79 1.60
N SER A 91 -25.54 -8.04 2.00
CA SER A 91 -24.77 -8.46 3.17
C SER A 91 -24.03 -9.75 2.89
N ASN A 92 -22.98 -10.01 3.66
CA ASN A 92 -22.24 -11.26 3.66
C ASN A 92 -21.99 -11.70 5.09
N ASP A 93 -22.01 -13.01 5.33
CA ASP A 93 -21.56 -13.62 6.57
C ASP A 93 -20.99 -15.00 6.25
N THR A 94 -19.72 -15.00 5.90
CA THR A 94 -18.98 -16.21 5.53
C THR A 94 -17.72 -16.34 6.38
N LYS A 95 -17.02 -17.45 6.24
CA LYS A 95 -15.76 -17.72 6.92
C LYS A 95 -14.77 -18.31 5.94
N TRP A 96 -13.49 -17.96 6.14
CA TRP A 96 -12.41 -18.50 5.35
C TRP A 96 -11.18 -18.79 6.22
N LYS A 97 -10.25 -19.58 5.72
CA LYS A 97 -9.05 -19.98 6.45
C LYS A 97 -7.82 -19.34 5.79
N PRO A 98 -7.07 -18.50 6.50
CA PRO A 98 -5.79 -18.02 6.01
C PRO A 98 -4.78 -19.16 5.93
N VAL A 99 -3.79 -19.04 5.03
CA VAL A 99 -2.68 -20.02 4.94
C VAL A 99 -1.86 -19.98 6.23
N TRP A 100 -1.59 -18.77 6.71
CA TRP A 100 -0.92 -18.46 7.96
C TRP A 100 -1.60 -17.26 8.61
N GLY A 101 -1.41 -17.06 9.90
CA GLY A 101 -1.96 -15.94 10.62
C GLY A 101 -2.09 -16.23 12.12
N ASP A 102 -2.61 -15.25 12.84
CA ASP A 102 -2.88 -15.28 14.28
C ASP A 102 -4.11 -16.12 14.62
N VAL A 103 -5.02 -16.34 13.65
CA VAL A 103 -6.25 -17.10 13.83
C VAL A 103 -6.39 -18.22 12.79
N LYS A 104 -7.10 -19.27 13.15
CA LYS A 104 -7.37 -20.42 12.25
C LYS A 104 -8.45 -20.14 11.22
N GLU A 105 -9.34 -19.19 11.50
CA GLU A 105 -10.52 -18.88 10.70
C GLU A 105 -10.85 -17.41 10.86
N ILE A 106 -11.10 -16.74 9.75
CA ILE A 106 -11.51 -15.35 9.70
C ILE A 106 -12.96 -15.30 9.26
N ARG A 107 -13.79 -14.55 9.99
CA ARG A 107 -15.18 -14.25 9.61
C ARG A 107 -15.20 -13.04 8.67
N ASP A 108 -15.85 -13.17 7.54
CA ASP A 108 -16.11 -12.11 6.58
C ASP A 108 -17.57 -11.69 6.68
N ASN A 109 -17.88 -10.80 7.64
CA ASN A 109 -19.23 -10.38 7.97
C ASN A 109 -19.37 -8.86 7.79
N TYR A 110 -20.10 -8.45 6.75
CA TYR A 110 -20.31 -7.03 6.42
C TYR A 110 -21.69 -6.76 5.84
N SER A 111 -22.11 -5.52 5.96
CA SER A 111 -23.18 -4.91 5.13
C SER A 111 -22.52 -4.13 3.99
N GLN A 112 -23.08 -4.19 2.78
CA GLN A 112 -22.53 -3.50 1.61
C GLN A 112 -23.56 -2.55 1.01
N LEU A 113 -23.08 -1.35 0.63
CA LEU A 113 -23.80 -0.40 -0.22
C LEU A 113 -23.01 -0.21 -1.51
N SER A 114 -23.64 -0.46 -2.64
CA SER A 114 -23.09 -0.21 -3.98
C SER A 114 -23.87 0.92 -4.62
N VAL A 115 -23.19 2.03 -4.93
CA VAL A 115 -23.78 3.21 -5.54
C VAL A 115 -23.20 3.40 -6.93
N SER A 116 -24.04 3.39 -7.95
CA SER A 116 -23.65 3.72 -9.32
C SER A 116 -23.86 5.20 -9.57
N LEU A 117 -22.82 5.87 -10.04
CA LEU A 117 -22.76 7.29 -10.31
C LEU A 117 -22.50 7.54 -11.80
N SER A 118 -23.10 8.57 -12.35
CA SER A 118 -22.88 8.99 -13.73
C SER A 118 -22.88 10.50 -13.83
N GLN A 119 -22.07 11.03 -14.71
CA GLN A 119 -22.21 12.38 -15.20
C GLN A 119 -23.44 12.49 -16.10
N LYS A 120 -23.83 13.70 -16.49
CA LYS A 120 -24.91 13.97 -17.46
C LYS A 120 -24.33 14.13 -18.86
N GLY A 121 -25.12 13.75 -19.89
CA GLY A 121 -24.81 13.97 -21.31
C GLY A 121 -24.14 12.79 -22.00
N ASP A 122 -23.89 12.95 -23.31
CA ASP A 122 -23.44 11.87 -24.21
C ASP A 122 -22.02 11.36 -23.93
N LYS A 123 -21.19 12.20 -23.27
CA LYS A 123 -19.83 11.85 -22.84
C LYS A 123 -19.74 11.46 -21.37
N ALA A 124 -20.87 11.12 -20.76
CA ALA A 124 -20.96 10.76 -19.36
C ALA A 124 -20.01 9.60 -19.03
N ILE A 125 -19.25 9.78 -17.96
CA ILE A 125 -18.44 8.74 -17.37
C ILE A 125 -19.23 8.14 -16.21
N GLN A 126 -19.23 6.81 -16.15
CA GLN A 126 -19.89 6.03 -15.09
C GLN A 126 -18.84 5.40 -14.19
N PHE A 127 -19.10 5.39 -12.89
CA PHE A 127 -18.32 4.66 -11.92
C PHE A 127 -19.17 4.28 -10.71
N ASN A 128 -18.73 3.28 -9.98
CA ASN A 128 -19.37 2.82 -8.76
C ASN A 128 -18.54 3.18 -7.54
N VAL A 129 -19.20 3.49 -6.44
CA VAL A 129 -18.59 3.51 -5.12
C VAL A 129 -19.15 2.33 -4.33
N ILE A 130 -18.26 1.44 -3.90
CA ILE A 130 -18.61 0.27 -3.13
C ILE A 130 -18.18 0.48 -1.69
N PHE A 131 -19.11 0.46 -0.75
CA PHE A 131 -18.86 0.53 0.68
C PHE A 131 -19.12 -0.84 1.31
N LYS A 132 -18.17 -1.36 2.08
CA LYS A 132 -18.32 -2.53 2.94
C LYS A 132 -18.15 -2.11 4.39
N LEU A 133 -19.19 -2.29 5.19
CA LEU A 133 -19.22 -1.89 6.58
C LEU A 133 -19.18 -3.12 7.46
N PHE A 134 -18.03 -3.35 8.08
CA PHE A 134 -17.76 -4.41 9.06
C PHE A 134 -18.12 -3.93 10.47
N ASN A 135 -18.00 -4.79 11.47
CA ASN A 135 -18.24 -4.38 12.87
C ASN A 135 -17.13 -3.51 13.44
N ASP A 136 -15.94 -3.57 12.86
CA ASP A 136 -14.72 -2.89 13.29
C ASP A 136 -14.22 -1.82 12.32
N GLY A 137 -14.89 -1.63 11.15
CA GLY A 137 -14.44 -0.63 10.19
C GLY A 137 -15.25 -0.56 8.90
N LEU A 138 -14.88 0.43 8.11
CA LEU A 138 -15.37 0.69 6.76
C LEU A 138 -14.23 0.46 5.76
N GLY A 139 -14.50 -0.29 4.69
CA GLY A 139 -13.74 -0.25 3.46
C GLY A 139 -14.59 0.35 2.33
N PHE A 140 -14.01 1.25 1.53
CA PHE A 140 -14.67 1.68 0.29
C PHE A 140 -13.67 1.77 -0.85
N ARG A 141 -14.15 1.54 -2.07
CA ARG A 141 -13.36 1.67 -3.29
C ARG A 141 -14.21 2.15 -4.44
N PHE A 142 -13.53 2.52 -5.51
CA PHE A 142 -14.16 2.91 -6.76
C PHE A 142 -13.98 1.81 -7.82
N GLU A 143 -15.01 1.64 -8.64
CA GLU A 143 -14.99 0.70 -9.76
C GLU A 143 -15.45 1.41 -11.03
N PHE A 144 -14.66 1.33 -12.08
CA PHE A 144 -14.96 1.86 -13.40
C PHE A 144 -15.38 0.69 -14.29
N PRO A 145 -16.67 0.52 -14.59
CA PRO A 145 -17.13 -0.56 -15.46
C PRO A 145 -16.65 -0.35 -16.89
N GLU A 146 -16.67 -1.43 -17.68
CA GLU A 146 -16.44 -1.32 -19.11
C GLU A 146 -17.47 -0.34 -19.72
N GLN A 147 -16.97 0.65 -20.45
CA GLN A 147 -17.78 1.71 -21.02
C GLN A 147 -17.12 2.35 -22.23
N LYS A 148 -17.95 2.90 -23.13
CA LYS A 148 -17.48 3.45 -24.41
C LYS A 148 -16.67 4.75 -24.25
N ASN A 149 -17.01 5.58 -23.26
CA ASN A 149 -16.46 6.93 -23.12
C ASN A 149 -15.06 7.00 -22.49
N ILE A 150 -14.69 5.97 -21.73
CA ILE A 150 -13.32 5.78 -21.23
C ILE A 150 -12.93 4.30 -21.34
N GLN A 151 -11.95 3.98 -22.17
CA GLN A 151 -11.33 2.65 -22.23
C GLN A 151 -9.96 2.65 -21.55
N HIS A 152 -9.15 3.63 -21.86
CA HIS A 152 -7.87 3.90 -21.22
C HIS A 152 -7.89 5.33 -20.69
N PHE A 153 -7.45 5.52 -19.46
CA PHE A 153 -7.45 6.83 -18.81
C PHE A 153 -6.37 6.92 -17.74
N ILE A 154 -6.05 8.14 -17.36
CA ILE A 154 -5.11 8.44 -16.30
C ILE A 154 -5.88 9.02 -15.11
N ILE A 155 -5.63 8.51 -13.91
CA ILE A 155 -5.95 9.20 -12.67
C ILE A 155 -4.92 10.30 -12.49
N LYS A 156 -5.35 11.55 -12.58
CA LYS A 156 -4.54 12.71 -12.25
C LYS A 156 -4.55 12.96 -10.75
N GLU A 157 -5.75 12.95 -10.15
CA GLU A 157 -5.94 13.09 -8.71
C GLU A 157 -7.13 12.24 -8.25
N GLU A 158 -6.99 11.62 -7.08
CA GLU A 158 -8.09 11.06 -6.30
C GLU A 158 -8.41 12.02 -5.16
N ALA A 159 -9.58 12.63 -5.20
CA ALA A 159 -10.00 13.66 -4.25
C ALA A 159 -10.77 13.08 -3.06
N THR A 160 -10.32 11.95 -2.54
CA THR A 160 -10.89 11.33 -1.34
C THR A 160 -10.54 12.11 -0.09
N GLN A 161 -11.55 12.53 0.67
CA GLN A 161 -11.39 13.25 1.92
C GLN A 161 -11.80 12.42 3.13
N PHE A 162 -11.19 12.73 4.28
CA PHE A 162 -11.51 12.22 5.61
C PHE A 162 -11.57 13.41 6.57
N HIS A 163 -12.74 14.05 6.70
CA HIS A 163 -12.94 15.16 7.61
C HIS A 163 -13.16 14.62 9.02
N LEU A 164 -12.21 14.84 9.89
CA LEU A 164 -12.21 14.30 11.25
C LEU A 164 -13.03 15.18 12.19
N ALA A 165 -13.59 14.57 13.24
CA ALA A 165 -14.41 15.27 14.25
C ALA A 165 -13.61 16.19 15.18
N GLY A 166 -12.30 16.34 14.99
CA GLY A 166 -11.46 17.24 15.76
C GLY A 166 -9.96 17.03 15.53
N ASP A 167 -9.16 17.85 16.19
CA ASP A 167 -7.70 17.77 16.18
C ASP A 167 -7.24 16.63 17.09
N HIS A 168 -7.18 15.43 16.50
CA HIS A 168 -6.89 14.19 17.20
C HIS A 168 -5.39 14.02 17.48
N LYS A 169 -5.07 13.27 18.55
CA LYS A 169 -3.72 12.77 18.77
C LYS A 169 -3.38 11.72 17.73
N ALA A 170 -2.35 11.98 16.92
CA ALA A 170 -1.91 11.12 15.84
C ALA A 170 -0.58 10.42 16.17
N PHE A 171 -0.42 9.21 15.67
CA PHE A 171 0.82 8.43 15.64
C PHE A 171 1.17 8.26 14.17
N TRP A 172 2.21 8.95 13.71
CA TRP A 172 2.43 9.17 12.29
C TRP A 172 3.91 9.15 11.91
N ILE A 173 4.17 8.94 10.65
CA ILE A 173 5.45 9.15 9.98
C ILE A 173 5.26 10.17 8.85
N PRO A 174 6.34 10.87 8.42
CA PRO A 174 6.26 11.87 7.34
C PRO A 174 5.63 11.33 6.06
N GLY A 175 4.91 12.20 5.34
CA GLY A 175 4.47 11.89 3.98
C GLY A 175 5.67 11.81 3.04
N ASP A 176 5.86 10.67 2.41
CA ASP A 176 7.00 10.38 1.54
C ASP A 176 6.60 9.44 0.41
N PHE A 177 7.29 9.52 -0.73
CA PHE A 177 7.01 8.68 -1.90
C PHE A 177 7.96 7.49 -2.05
N ASP A 178 9.04 7.45 -1.26
CA ASP A 178 10.12 6.48 -1.43
C ASP A 178 10.47 5.68 -0.17
N SER A 179 10.16 6.19 1.04
CA SER A 179 10.54 5.51 2.28
C SER A 179 9.42 5.52 3.32
N ASN A 180 9.32 4.44 4.08
CA ASN A 180 8.51 4.32 5.30
C ASN A 180 9.38 4.02 6.54
N GLU A 181 10.70 4.13 6.43
CA GLU A 181 11.68 3.80 7.49
C GLU A 181 11.90 4.94 8.49
N PHE A 182 10.88 5.73 8.74
CA PHE A 182 10.94 6.83 9.70
C PHE A 182 10.60 6.36 11.10
N ASN A 183 11.21 6.99 12.10
CA ASN A 183 10.76 6.83 13.48
C ASN A 183 9.35 7.40 13.64
N PRO A 184 8.40 6.63 14.22
CA PRO A 184 7.07 7.12 14.47
C PRO A 184 7.06 8.35 15.39
N ASN A 185 6.24 9.33 15.04
CA ASN A 185 6.03 10.54 15.83
C ASN A 185 4.66 10.55 16.49
N THR A 186 4.53 11.26 17.61
CA THR A 186 3.27 11.42 18.32
C THR A 186 3.02 12.90 18.56
N SER A 187 1.93 13.43 17.98
CA SER A 187 1.53 14.84 18.14
C SER A 187 0.02 14.97 17.88
N LYS A 188 -0.51 16.17 17.99
CA LYS A 188 -1.80 16.51 17.38
C LYS A 188 -1.66 16.59 15.86
N LEU A 189 -2.76 16.44 15.13
CA LEU A 189 -2.76 16.60 13.68
C LEU A 189 -2.33 18.00 13.25
N SER A 190 -2.76 19.03 13.99
CA SER A 190 -2.35 20.42 13.76
C SER A 190 -0.84 20.67 13.90
N GLU A 191 -0.12 19.77 14.57
CA GLU A 191 1.32 19.87 14.84
C GLU A 191 2.16 19.04 13.84
N VAL A 192 1.55 18.31 12.90
CA VAL A 192 2.27 17.53 11.87
C VAL A 192 3.24 18.44 11.11
N ASN A 193 4.49 18.03 11.01
CA ASN A 193 5.51 18.70 10.24
C ASN A 193 6.53 17.70 9.70
N SER A 194 6.32 17.24 8.46
CA SER A 194 7.17 16.26 7.78
C SER A 194 8.54 16.82 7.35
N GLU A 195 8.70 18.15 7.34
CA GLU A 195 9.99 18.80 7.03
C GLU A 195 10.87 18.97 8.27
N ASP A 196 10.50 18.42 9.43
CA ASP A 196 11.38 18.44 10.60
C ASP A 196 12.70 17.72 10.25
N PRO A 197 13.87 18.38 10.40
CA PRO A 197 15.16 17.80 10.00
C PRO A 197 15.49 16.45 10.63
N LYS A 198 14.89 16.13 11.79
CA LYS A 198 15.08 14.82 12.45
C LYS A 198 14.65 13.63 11.58
N PHE A 199 13.72 13.83 10.63
CA PHE A 199 13.22 12.74 9.78
C PHE A 199 14.16 12.40 8.62
N ALA A 200 14.92 13.38 8.10
CA ALA A 200 15.86 13.15 7.01
C ALA A 200 17.17 12.49 7.48
N ALA A 201 17.44 12.49 8.78
CA ALA A 201 18.66 11.92 9.32
C ALA A 201 18.67 10.38 9.17
N ASN A 202 19.66 9.87 8.45
CA ASN A 202 19.89 8.44 8.21
C ASN A 202 18.92 7.73 7.25
N ILE A 203 18.04 8.47 6.57
CA ILE A 203 17.20 7.91 5.50
C ILE A 203 17.90 8.13 4.15
N TYR A 204 18.18 7.03 3.44
CA TYR A 204 19.00 7.08 2.24
C TYR A 204 18.25 7.58 1.01
N ALA A 205 17.06 7.05 0.76
CA ALA A 205 16.16 7.51 -0.30
C ALA A 205 14.85 7.97 0.32
N HIS A 206 14.50 9.24 0.11
CA HIS A 206 13.24 9.81 0.57
C HIS A 206 12.81 10.94 -0.38
N THR A 207 11.50 11.16 -0.50
CA THR A 207 10.90 12.24 -1.28
C THR A 207 9.71 12.81 -0.52
N PHE A 208 9.99 13.77 0.37
CA PHE A 208 8.95 14.56 1.04
C PHE A 208 8.27 15.46 0.01
N PHE A 209 6.95 15.56 0.07
CA PHE A 209 6.19 16.34 -0.90
C PHE A 209 5.42 17.51 -0.28
N ASP A 210 5.11 17.47 1.02
CA ASP A 210 4.46 18.55 1.74
C ASP A 210 4.75 18.43 3.25
N LYS A 211 4.97 19.58 3.91
CA LYS A 211 5.22 19.63 5.36
C LYS A 211 4.04 19.16 6.22
N ASN A 212 2.83 19.20 5.70
CA ASN A 212 1.62 18.77 6.40
C ASN A 212 1.19 17.34 6.01
N ALA A 213 2.07 16.57 5.38
CA ALA A 213 1.73 15.24 4.91
C ALA A 213 2.08 14.14 5.92
N THR A 214 1.30 13.08 5.92
CA THR A 214 1.59 11.83 6.62
C THR A 214 1.39 10.64 5.70
N GLN A 215 2.08 9.54 5.98
CA GLN A 215 1.81 8.27 5.32
C GLN A 215 0.61 7.56 5.96
N THR A 216 0.12 6.51 5.27
CA THR A 216 -0.73 5.47 5.84
C THR A 216 0.10 4.23 6.16
N PRO A 217 -0.27 3.44 7.21
CA PRO A 217 -1.42 3.59 8.09
C PRO A 217 -1.27 4.77 9.07
N LEU A 218 -2.28 5.63 9.14
CA LEU A 218 -2.34 6.70 10.11
C LEU A 218 -3.20 6.28 11.30
N MET A 219 -2.58 6.14 12.46
CA MET A 219 -3.27 5.80 13.70
C MET A 219 -3.56 7.04 14.52
N MET A 220 -4.78 7.16 15.04
CA MET A 220 -5.20 8.31 15.84
C MET A 220 -5.97 7.88 17.09
N LYS A 221 -5.93 8.73 18.10
CA LYS A 221 -6.84 8.69 19.26
C LYS A 221 -7.66 9.97 19.30
N SER A 222 -8.97 9.84 19.16
CA SER A 222 -9.88 10.99 19.22
C SER A 222 -10.02 11.55 20.61
N ASN A 223 -10.49 12.81 20.71
CA ASN A 223 -10.66 13.49 21.99
C ASN A 223 -11.72 12.83 22.88
N ASP A 224 -12.68 12.13 22.28
CA ASP A 224 -13.75 11.39 22.96
C ASP A 224 -13.45 9.90 23.17
N GLY A 225 -12.18 9.50 22.94
CA GLY A 225 -11.61 8.21 23.33
C GLY A 225 -11.69 7.11 22.30
N LEU A 226 -12.07 7.40 21.03
CA LEU A 226 -12.01 6.42 19.96
C LEU A 226 -10.58 6.28 19.43
N TYR A 227 -10.23 5.07 19.03
CA TYR A 227 -9.05 4.77 18.24
C TYR A 227 -9.47 4.60 16.78
N ILE A 228 -8.80 5.32 15.88
CA ILE A 228 -9.13 5.40 14.46
C ILE A 228 -7.86 5.10 13.67
N ASN A 229 -7.95 4.18 12.71
CA ASN A 229 -6.86 3.90 11.78
C ASN A 229 -7.35 4.13 10.35
N ILE A 230 -6.64 4.97 9.60
CA ILE A 230 -6.88 5.18 8.17
C ILE A 230 -5.75 4.52 7.40
N HIS A 231 -6.12 3.63 6.47
CA HIS A 231 -5.18 2.89 5.64
C HIS A 231 -5.83 2.48 4.32
N GLU A 232 -5.21 1.55 3.62
CA GLU A 232 -5.69 0.97 2.37
C GLU A 232 -5.53 -0.56 2.36
N ALA A 233 -6.27 -1.23 1.49
CA ALA A 233 -6.19 -2.67 1.29
C ALA A 233 -6.26 -3.03 -0.19
N ALA A 234 -5.71 -4.20 -0.56
CA ALA A 234 -5.66 -4.68 -1.94
C ALA A 234 -5.00 -3.67 -2.90
N LEU A 235 -3.82 -3.17 -2.51
CA LEU A 235 -3.02 -2.26 -3.33
C LEU A 235 -2.44 -3.04 -4.53
N VAL A 236 -3.15 -2.97 -5.66
CA VAL A 236 -2.83 -3.68 -6.90
C VAL A 236 -3.08 -2.75 -8.08
N ASN A 237 -2.10 -2.60 -8.97
CA ASN A 237 -2.17 -1.76 -10.18
C ASN A 237 -2.60 -0.31 -9.90
N TYR A 238 -2.17 0.22 -8.78
CA TYR A 238 -2.48 1.57 -8.29
C TYR A 238 -1.36 2.05 -7.37
N PRO A 239 -1.09 3.36 -7.26
CA PRO A 239 -0.07 3.85 -6.33
C PRO A 239 -0.59 3.89 -4.88
N ALA A 240 0.33 3.88 -3.93
CA ALA A 240 -0.01 4.02 -2.52
C ALA A 240 -0.55 5.42 -2.18
N MET A 241 -1.32 5.48 -1.10
CA MET A 241 -1.96 6.71 -0.61
C MET A 241 -1.18 7.30 0.56
N ASN A 242 -0.79 8.55 0.44
CA ASN A 242 -0.45 9.45 1.54
C ASN A 242 -1.64 10.34 1.90
N LEU A 243 -1.55 11.09 2.99
CA LEU A 243 -2.60 11.98 3.49
C LEU A 243 -2.04 13.38 3.72
N LEU A 244 -2.64 14.38 3.08
CA LEU A 244 -2.37 15.80 3.32
C LEU A 244 -3.33 16.33 4.39
N VAL A 245 -2.79 16.95 5.44
CA VAL A 245 -3.54 17.47 6.58
C VAL A 245 -3.88 18.93 6.36
N ASP A 246 -5.16 19.26 6.18
CA ASP A 246 -5.65 20.62 6.38
C ASP A 246 -5.89 20.87 7.88
N LYS A 247 -4.96 21.58 8.51
CA LYS A 247 -4.97 21.88 9.94
C LYS A 247 -6.09 22.81 10.35
N SER A 248 -6.64 23.59 9.43
CA SER A 248 -7.72 24.56 9.71
C SER A 248 -9.08 23.89 9.85
N THR A 249 -9.26 22.77 9.15
CA THR A 249 -10.54 22.02 9.13
C THR A 249 -10.43 20.63 9.72
N ASN A 250 -9.25 20.16 10.09
CA ASN A 250 -8.96 18.78 10.46
C ASN A 250 -9.34 17.78 9.34
N THR A 251 -9.19 18.17 8.09
CA THR A 251 -9.49 17.33 6.93
C THR A 251 -8.21 16.70 6.38
N LEU A 252 -8.24 15.40 6.22
CA LEU A 252 -7.19 14.67 5.49
C LEU A 252 -7.66 14.48 4.05
N THR A 253 -6.78 14.75 3.10
CA THR A 253 -7.04 14.52 1.67
C THR A 253 -6.03 13.51 1.14
N SER A 254 -6.48 12.51 0.38
CA SER A 254 -5.60 11.55 -0.26
C SER A 254 -4.63 12.24 -1.22
N VAL A 255 -3.36 11.85 -1.17
CA VAL A 255 -2.33 12.21 -2.14
C VAL A 255 -1.68 10.91 -2.60
N LEU A 256 -1.89 10.57 -3.86
CA LEU A 256 -1.32 9.38 -4.45
C LEU A 256 0.12 9.64 -4.89
N VAL A 257 0.96 8.61 -4.83
CA VAL A 257 2.34 8.69 -5.31
C VAL A 257 2.35 8.85 -6.83
N PRO A 258 3.00 9.90 -7.37
CA PRO A 258 3.03 10.15 -8.80
C PRO A 258 4.12 9.34 -9.52
N ASP A 259 4.04 9.33 -10.86
CA ASP A 259 5.17 9.05 -11.74
C ASP A 259 5.98 10.31 -12.08
N ALA A 260 6.98 10.19 -12.96
CA ALA A 260 7.83 11.30 -13.42
C ALA A 260 7.06 12.44 -14.11
N LEU A 261 5.84 12.20 -14.60
CA LEU A 261 4.98 13.18 -15.27
C LEU A 261 3.92 13.76 -14.33
N GLY A 262 3.93 13.37 -13.06
CA GLY A 262 2.93 13.74 -12.06
C GLY A 262 1.60 13.00 -12.19
N ASN A 263 1.52 11.97 -13.03
CA ASN A 263 0.34 11.10 -13.13
C ASN A 263 0.31 10.09 -11.99
N LYS A 264 -0.89 9.72 -11.55
CA LYS A 264 -1.03 8.81 -10.41
C LYS A 264 -1.21 7.36 -10.85
N ALA A 265 -2.17 7.10 -11.73
CA ALA A 265 -2.40 5.74 -12.23
C ALA A 265 -2.85 5.73 -13.68
N TYR A 266 -2.38 4.74 -14.43
CA TYR A 266 -2.82 4.43 -15.80
C TYR A 266 -3.74 3.21 -15.73
N LEU A 267 -4.99 3.39 -16.10
CA LEU A 267 -6.00 2.36 -15.97
C LEU A 267 -6.70 2.05 -17.29
N GLN A 268 -7.20 0.85 -17.40
CA GLN A 268 -8.06 0.37 -18.48
C GLN A 268 -9.34 -0.20 -17.88
N THR A 269 -10.50 0.20 -18.42
CA THR A 269 -11.79 -0.37 -18.00
C THR A 269 -11.97 -1.82 -18.48
N PRO A 270 -12.54 -2.71 -17.66
CA PRO A 270 -13.00 -2.46 -16.29
C PRO A 270 -11.84 -2.34 -15.32
N ALA A 271 -11.92 -1.38 -14.39
CA ALA A 271 -10.87 -1.11 -13.41
C ALA A 271 -11.46 -0.95 -12.00
N LYS A 272 -10.65 -1.24 -10.99
CA LYS A 272 -10.98 -1.00 -9.59
C LYS A 272 -9.78 -0.37 -8.88
N THR A 273 -10.04 0.55 -7.94
CA THR A 273 -9.01 1.10 -7.07
C THR A 273 -8.76 0.18 -5.87
N PRO A 274 -7.67 0.35 -5.10
CA PRO A 274 -7.57 -0.20 -3.76
C PRO A 274 -8.73 0.24 -2.88
N TRP A 275 -8.94 -0.48 -1.80
CA TRP A 275 -9.88 -0.06 -0.76
C TRP A 275 -9.24 1.02 0.11
N ARG A 276 -9.98 2.09 0.41
CA ARG A 276 -9.69 3.02 1.48
C ARG A 276 -10.34 2.49 2.74
N THR A 277 -9.59 2.37 3.84
CA THR A 277 -10.07 1.73 5.07
C THR A 277 -10.09 2.70 6.24
N ILE A 278 -11.13 2.59 7.08
CA ILE A 278 -11.26 3.29 8.33
C ILE A 278 -11.63 2.26 9.39
N ILE A 279 -10.67 1.86 10.21
CA ILE A 279 -10.91 0.94 11.33
C ILE A 279 -11.10 1.78 12.58
N VAL A 280 -12.12 1.48 13.38
CA VAL A 280 -12.45 2.26 14.56
C VAL A 280 -12.93 1.38 15.70
N SER A 281 -12.46 1.68 16.92
CA SER A 281 -12.91 1.04 18.17
C SER A 281 -12.73 1.99 19.36
N ASP A 282 -13.39 1.69 20.46
CA ASP A 282 -13.14 2.30 21.77
C ASP A 282 -11.94 1.65 22.51
N LYS A 283 -11.29 0.66 21.91
CA LYS A 283 -10.10 -0.03 22.42
C LYS A 283 -8.99 -0.08 21.39
N ALA A 284 -7.76 0.27 21.78
CA ALA A 284 -6.58 0.22 20.91
C ALA A 284 -6.28 -1.19 20.41
N THR A 285 -6.48 -2.20 21.25
CA THR A 285 -6.22 -3.62 20.93
C THR A 285 -7.09 -4.15 19.81
N ASP A 286 -8.31 -3.62 19.65
CA ASP A 286 -9.22 -4.08 18.60
C ASP A 286 -8.73 -3.65 17.21
N ILE A 287 -7.99 -2.54 17.11
CA ILE A 287 -7.36 -2.11 15.85
C ILE A 287 -6.32 -3.15 15.40
N LEU A 288 -5.51 -3.67 16.32
CA LEU A 288 -4.51 -4.70 16.03
C LEU A 288 -5.15 -6.07 15.70
N ALA A 289 -6.31 -6.34 16.29
CA ALA A 289 -7.03 -7.59 16.08
C ALA A 289 -7.95 -7.57 14.85
N SER A 290 -8.04 -6.44 14.14
CA SER A 290 -8.91 -6.30 12.99
C SER A 290 -8.42 -7.14 11.81
N HIS A 291 -9.34 -7.88 11.18
CA HIS A 291 -9.10 -8.61 9.94
C HIS A 291 -9.76 -7.96 8.72
N THR A 292 -10.26 -6.73 8.87
CA THR A 292 -10.93 -5.99 7.79
C THR A 292 -10.06 -5.87 6.55
N ILE A 293 -8.76 -5.55 6.70
CA ILE A 293 -7.83 -5.46 5.56
C ILE A 293 -7.72 -6.81 4.82
N LEU A 294 -7.67 -7.92 5.54
CA LEU A 294 -7.60 -9.26 4.94
C LEU A 294 -8.90 -9.62 4.21
N ASN A 295 -10.07 -9.28 4.78
CA ASN A 295 -11.39 -9.50 4.17
C ASN A 295 -11.64 -8.64 2.91
N LEU A 296 -10.91 -7.54 2.74
CA LEU A 296 -11.01 -6.66 1.57
C LEU A 296 -10.11 -7.10 0.41
N ASN A 297 -9.24 -8.08 0.61
CA ASN A 297 -8.42 -8.66 -0.45
C ASN A 297 -9.19 -9.77 -1.20
N ASP A 298 -8.80 -9.97 -2.45
CA ASP A 298 -9.33 -11.08 -3.24
C ASP A 298 -8.86 -12.43 -2.64
N PRO A 299 -9.59 -13.53 -2.80
CA PRO A 299 -9.18 -14.85 -2.34
C PRO A 299 -7.82 -15.27 -2.91
N SER A 300 -7.06 -16.05 -2.12
CA SER A 300 -5.76 -16.59 -2.58
C SER A 300 -5.91 -17.42 -3.85
N VAL A 301 -5.03 -17.17 -4.82
CA VAL A 301 -4.92 -17.96 -6.06
C VAL A 301 -3.97 -19.16 -5.93
N ILE A 302 -3.24 -19.27 -4.81
CA ILE A 302 -2.30 -20.36 -4.55
C ILE A 302 -3.09 -21.60 -4.12
N LYS A 303 -3.17 -22.59 -5.02
CA LYS A 303 -3.96 -23.82 -4.78
C LYS A 303 -3.32 -24.74 -3.75
N ASP A 304 -2.00 -24.86 -3.77
CA ASP A 304 -1.22 -25.68 -2.84
C ASP A 304 -0.26 -24.80 -2.04
N PRO A 305 -0.63 -24.38 -0.82
CA PRO A 305 0.22 -23.55 0.03
C PRO A 305 1.19 -24.34 0.90
N SER A 306 1.32 -25.66 0.75
CA SER A 306 2.09 -26.53 1.63
C SER A 306 3.60 -26.23 1.68
N TRP A 307 4.11 -25.55 0.64
CA TRP A 307 5.50 -25.10 0.54
C TRP A 307 5.77 -23.78 1.27
N ILE A 308 4.74 -23.00 1.60
CA ILE A 308 4.84 -21.74 2.36
C ILE A 308 4.92 -22.10 3.84
N LYS A 309 5.99 -21.71 4.52
CA LYS A 309 6.18 -21.95 5.96
C LYS A 309 6.79 -20.73 6.62
N PRO A 310 6.18 -20.19 7.69
CA PRO A 310 6.82 -19.14 8.49
C PRO A 310 8.20 -19.59 8.93
N THR A 311 9.17 -18.71 8.84
CA THR A 311 10.59 -19.01 9.06
C THR A 311 11.17 -18.00 10.03
N LYS A 312 11.71 -18.48 11.16
CA LYS A 312 12.57 -17.68 12.04
C LYS A 312 14.00 -17.77 11.52
N TYR A 313 14.62 -16.65 11.27
CA TYR A 313 15.98 -16.66 10.73
C TYR A 313 16.92 -15.66 11.41
N VAL A 314 18.21 -15.90 11.29
CA VAL A 314 19.29 -14.96 11.58
C VAL A 314 19.97 -14.56 10.28
N GLY A 315 20.69 -13.43 10.25
CA GLY A 315 21.23 -12.91 9.00
C GLY A 315 22.72 -12.57 9.06
N VAL A 316 23.43 -12.89 7.98
CA VAL A 316 24.79 -12.43 7.71
C VAL A 316 24.69 -11.04 7.08
N TRP A 317 24.36 -10.03 7.86
CA TRP A 317 24.26 -8.61 7.50
C TRP A 317 24.53 -7.68 8.69
N TRP A 318 24.18 -8.10 9.92
CA TRP A 318 24.33 -7.25 11.09
C TRP A 318 25.80 -6.90 11.37
N GLU A 319 26.71 -7.83 11.17
CA GLU A 319 28.13 -7.58 11.35
C GLU A 319 28.72 -6.57 10.35
N MET A 320 28.06 -6.39 9.18
CA MET A 320 28.39 -5.34 8.23
C MET A 320 27.98 -3.97 8.76
N HIS A 321 26.75 -3.85 9.29
CA HIS A 321 26.27 -2.58 9.87
C HIS A 321 27.12 -2.09 11.05
N ILE A 322 27.70 -2.99 11.83
CA ILE A 322 28.61 -2.62 12.92
C ILE A 322 30.08 -2.53 12.49
N GLY A 323 30.35 -2.59 11.18
CA GLY A 323 31.71 -2.42 10.61
C GLY A 323 32.66 -3.57 10.87
N LYS A 324 32.16 -4.73 11.29
CA LYS A 324 33.01 -5.92 11.55
C LYS A 324 33.40 -6.65 10.27
N SER A 325 32.48 -6.67 9.29
CA SER A 325 32.68 -7.24 7.96
C SER A 325 32.10 -6.33 6.88
N THR A 326 32.28 -6.69 5.62
CA THR A 326 31.79 -5.96 4.44
C THR A 326 30.81 -6.81 3.66
N TRP A 327 29.87 -6.17 2.91
CA TRP A 327 29.01 -6.85 1.92
C TRP A 327 29.79 -7.24 0.68
N ASP A 328 30.72 -6.39 0.26
CA ASP A 328 31.55 -6.55 -0.92
C ASP A 328 32.78 -7.43 -0.67
N TYR A 329 33.22 -8.10 -1.72
CA TYR A 329 34.37 -8.97 -1.69
C TYR A 329 35.70 -8.21 -1.75
N ALA A 330 35.77 -7.16 -2.58
CA ALA A 330 36.97 -6.39 -2.84
C ALA A 330 37.17 -5.19 -1.89
N GLY A 331 36.16 -4.81 -1.11
CA GLY A 331 36.22 -3.65 -0.21
C GLY A 331 36.22 -2.30 -0.94
N SER A 332 35.64 -2.25 -2.13
CA SER A 332 35.55 -1.03 -2.94
C SER A 332 34.12 -0.81 -3.42
N MET A 333 33.44 0.10 -2.79
CA MET A 333 32.08 0.52 -3.18
C MET A 333 32.01 1.24 -4.52
N ASN A 334 33.15 1.47 -5.19
CA ASN A 334 33.25 2.19 -6.45
C ASN A 334 33.85 1.33 -7.58
N ALA A 335 33.97 0.03 -7.39
CA ALA A 335 34.43 -0.85 -8.46
C ALA A 335 33.45 -0.85 -9.63
N THR A 336 33.96 -0.69 -10.84
CA THR A 336 33.15 -0.67 -12.08
C THR A 336 33.09 -2.02 -12.76
N SER A 337 33.82 -3.02 -12.26
CA SER A 337 33.90 -4.36 -12.85
C SER A 337 32.95 -5.31 -12.13
N PHE A 338 32.11 -5.98 -12.88
CA PHE A 338 31.29 -7.12 -12.44
C PHE A 338 32.00 -8.46 -12.60
N ASP A 339 33.25 -8.48 -13.08
CA ASP A 339 34.04 -9.69 -13.18
C ASP A 339 34.70 -10.02 -11.83
N ALA A 340 34.07 -10.94 -11.11
CA ALA A 340 34.56 -11.39 -9.82
C ALA A 340 36.00 -11.99 -9.90
N ALA A 341 36.45 -12.48 -11.06
CA ALA A 341 37.80 -13.00 -11.24
C ALA A 341 38.88 -11.89 -11.19
N GLY A 342 38.50 -10.66 -11.54
CA GLY A 342 39.40 -9.49 -11.46
C GLY A 342 39.47 -8.82 -10.08
N LEU A 343 38.58 -9.17 -9.14
CA LEU A 343 38.50 -8.58 -7.82
C LEU A 343 39.50 -9.25 -6.83
N LYS A 344 40.05 -8.47 -5.93
CA LYS A 344 40.96 -8.97 -4.89
C LYS A 344 40.23 -9.00 -3.54
N PRO A 345 40.31 -10.11 -2.76
CA PRO A 345 39.68 -10.20 -1.47
C PRO A 345 40.29 -9.24 -0.46
N THR A 346 39.45 -8.57 0.33
CA THR A 346 39.88 -7.72 1.45
C THR A 346 40.17 -8.50 2.73
N GLY A 347 39.66 -9.73 2.82
CA GLY A 347 39.64 -10.53 4.05
C GLY A 347 38.57 -10.10 5.06
N LYS A 348 37.74 -9.11 4.70
CA LYS A 348 36.64 -8.61 5.55
C LYS A 348 35.25 -9.02 5.06
N HIS A 349 35.13 -9.69 3.91
CA HIS A 349 33.88 -10.13 3.33
C HIS A 349 33.10 -11.01 4.32
N GLY A 350 31.84 -10.65 4.59
CA GLY A 350 31.01 -11.33 5.60
C GLY A 350 30.36 -12.61 5.08
N ALA A 351 30.01 -12.67 3.80
CA ALA A 351 29.30 -13.80 3.19
C ALA A 351 30.24 -14.94 2.76
N THR A 352 31.36 -15.16 3.45
CA THR A 352 32.25 -16.29 3.15
C THR A 352 31.63 -17.62 3.54
N THR A 353 31.96 -18.69 2.84
CA THR A 353 31.52 -20.06 3.15
C THR A 353 31.76 -20.43 4.61
N ALA A 354 32.93 -20.07 5.16
CA ALA A 354 33.29 -20.36 6.56
C ALA A 354 32.37 -19.59 7.54
N ASN A 355 32.15 -18.31 7.30
CA ASN A 355 31.33 -17.49 8.16
C ASN A 355 29.84 -17.92 8.10
N VAL A 356 29.31 -18.20 6.92
CA VAL A 356 27.93 -18.67 6.75
C VAL A 356 27.70 -20.00 7.45
N LYS A 357 28.68 -20.94 7.41
CA LYS A 357 28.61 -22.19 8.22
C LYS A 357 28.50 -21.90 9.70
N ARG A 358 29.24 -20.92 10.23
CA ARG A 358 29.13 -20.52 11.63
C ARG A 358 27.73 -20.01 11.99
N TYR A 359 27.08 -19.24 11.11
CA TYR A 359 25.69 -18.80 11.28
C TYR A 359 24.71 -19.98 11.19
N ILE A 360 24.94 -20.93 10.29
CA ILE A 360 24.14 -22.18 10.20
C ILE A 360 24.22 -22.99 11.49
N ASP A 361 25.43 -23.15 12.07
CA ASP A 361 25.61 -23.84 13.35
C ASP A 361 24.91 -23.12 14.50
N PHE A 362 24.98 -21.79 14.52
CA PHE A 362 24.24 -20.96 15.48
C PHE A 362 22.73 -21.15 15.33
N ALA A 363 22.20 -21.06 14.11
CA ALA A 363 20.79 -21.23 13.81
C ALA A 363 20.31 -22.62 14.28
N ALA A 364 21.01 -23.67 13.90
CA ALA A 364 20.69 -25.04 14.31
C ALA A 364 20.69 -25.22 15.83
N LYS A 365 21.70 -24.66 16.52
CA LYS A 365 21.82 -24.75 17.98
C LYS A 365 20.70 -24.02 18.72
N HIS A 366 20.22 -22.90 18.19
CA HIS A 366 19.26 -22.00 18.86
C HIS A 366 17.84 -22.09 18.30
N GLY A 367 17.53 -23.05 17.43
CA GLY A 367 16.19 -23.31 16.93
C GLY A 367 15.68 -22.27 15.94
N PHE A 368 16.58 -21.67 15.16
CA PHE A 368 16.23 -20.87 13.98
C PHE A 368 16.10 -21.80 12.77
N ASP A 369 15.14 -21.47 11.89
CA ASP A 369 14.83 -22.27 10.72
C ASP A 369 15.72 -21.92 9.52
N GLY A 370 16.28 -20.70 9.49
CA GLY A 370 17.02 -20.19 8.36
C GLY A 370 18.16 -19.23 8.70
N VAL A 371 19.02 -19.00 7.70
CA VAL A 371 20.07 -17.98 7.66
C VAL A 371 19.90 -17.16 6.39
N LEU A 372 19.60 -15.87 6.53
CA LEU A 372 19.66 -14.91 5.43
C LEU A 372 21.11 -14.55 5.15
N VAL A 373 21.51 -14.52 3.90
CA VAL A 373 22.88 -14.15 3.51
C VAL A 373 22.85 -12.99 2.53
N GLU A 374 23.20 -11.81 2.99
CA GLU A 374 23.52 -10.66 2.15
C GLU A 374 24.99 -10.71 1.72
N GLY A 375 25.34 -10.14 0.59
CA GLY A 375 26.73 -10.10 0.11
C GLY A 375 27.21 -11.36 -0.61
N TRP A 376 26.34 -12.30 -0.94
CA TRP A 376 26.76 -13.58 -1.52
C TRP A 376 27.14 -13.51 -3.00
N ASN A 377 26.58 -12.58 -3.77
CA ASN A 377 26.70 -12.44 -5.22
C ASN A 377 27.45 -11.17 -5.63
N THR A 378 27.92 -11.13 -6.85
CA THR A 378 28.66 -9.97 -7.39
C THR A 378 27.79 -8.74 -7.55
N GLY A 379 28.39 -7.57 -7.34
CA GLY A 379 27.76 -6.25 -7.49
C GLY A 379 27.88 -5.33 -6.28
N TRP A 380 28.18 -5.84 -5.11
CA TRP A 380 28.23 -5.06 -3.88
C TRP A 380 29.33 -3.99 -3.84
N GLU A 381 30.35 -4.12 -4.68
CA GLU A 381 31.39 -3.10 -4.86
C GLU A 381 30.84 -1.79 -5.44
N ASP A 382 29.71 -1.85 -6.13
CA ASP A 382 29.10 -0.73 -6.81
C ASP A 382 27.69 -0.40 -6.26
N TRP A 383 27.39 -0.95 -5.09
CA TRP A 383 26.11 -0.77 -4.39
C TRP A 383 26.04 0.59 -3.71
N PHE A 384 24.86 0.93 -3.24
CA PHE A 384 24.55 2.02 -2.33
C PHE A 384 24.60 3.41 -2.99
N GLY A 385 23.52 3.73 -3.73
CA GLY A 385 23.28 5.08 -4.22
C GLY A 385 24.05 5.50 -5.44
N GLN A 386 24.63 4.58 -6.15
CA GLN A 386 25.40 4.89 -7.35
C GLN A 386 24.50 5.17 -8.57
N PHE A 387 23.19 4.94 -8.48
CA PHE A 387 22.20 5.13 -9.59
C PHE A 387 22.60 4.43 -10.88
N LYS A 388 23.28 3.30 -10.78
CA LYS A 388 23.69 2.47 -11.91
C LYS A 388 22.64 1.38 -12.17
N GLU A 389 22.33 1.16 -13.44
CA GLU A 389 21.30 0.20 -13.80
C GLU A 389 21.76 -1.27 -13.63
N ASN A 390 22.98 -1.60 -14.01
CA ASN A 390 23.47 -2.98 -14.05
C ASN A 390 24.47 -3.24 -12.92
N VAL A 391 24.05 -3.17 -11.67
CA VAL A 391 24.93 -3.39 -10.50
C VAL A 391 25.03 -4.87 -10.16
N PHE A 392 23.92 -5.55 -9.95
CA PHE A 392 23.89 -6.92 -9.44
C PHE A 392 23.71 -7.98 -10.50
N ASP A 393 24.40 -9.09 -10.33
CA ASP A 393 24.17 -10.36 -11.03
C ASP A 393 23.65 -11.40 -10.01
N PHE A 394 22.48 -11.97 -10.28
CA PHE A 394 21.78 -12.86 -9.36
C PHE A 394 22.09 -14.35 -9.57
N VAL A 395 23.12 -14.69 -10.35
CA VAL A 395 23.57 -16.07 -10.60
C VAL A 395 25.07 -16.28 -10.41
N THR A 396 25.83 -15.21 -10.13
CA THR A 396 27.28 -15.27 -9.95
C THR A 396 27.65 -15.01 -8.48
N PRO A 397 27.93 -16.08 -7.70
CA PRO A 397 28.40 -15.92 -6.33
C PRO A 397 29.85 -15.38 -6.32
N TYR A 398 30.23 -14.72 -5.24
CA TYR A 398 31.63 -14.42 -5.01
C TYR A 398 32.48 -15.70 -4.88
N PRO A 399 33.80 -15.64 -5.17
CA PRO A 399 34.65 -16.84 -5.20
C PRO A 399 34.76 -17.58 -3.85
N ASP A 400 34.54 -16.89 -2.74
CA ASP A 400 34.59 -17.42 -1.37
C ASP A 400 33.22 -17.89 -0.84
N PHE A 401 32.14 -17.79 -1.66
CA PHE A 401 30.80 -18.30 -1.34
C PHE A 401 30.49 -19.56 -2.14
N ASP A 402 30.68 -20.73 -1.54
CA ASP A 402 30.39 -22.02 -2.18
C ASP A 402 28.91 -22.38 -2.02
N VAL A 403 28.13 -22.09 -3.07
CA VAL A 403 26.67 -22.32 -3.14
C VAL A 403 26.30 -23.78 -2.85
N LYS A 404 27.02 -24.73 -3.40
CA LYS A 404 26.71 -26.18 -3.28
C LYS A 404 27.03 -26.69 -1.88
N GLU A 405 28.21 -26.36 -1.40
CA GLU A 405 28.66 -26.79 -0.08
C GLU A 405 27.80 -26.20 1.02
N LEU A 406 27.43 -24.92 0.92
CA LEU A 406 26.57 -24.27 1.89
C LEU A 406 25.17 -24.89 1.92
N GLN A 407 24.57 -25.18 0.78
CA GLN A 407 23.27 -25.84 0.74
C GLN A 407 23.34 -27.26 1.36
N ARG A 408 24.38 -28.03 1.01
CA ARG A 408 24.61 -29.37 1.58
C ARG A 408 24.77 -29.29 3.10
N TYR A 409 25.57 -28.32 3.58
CA TYR A 409 25.84 -28.14 5.02
C TYR A 409 24.57 -27.72 5.77
N ALA A 410 23.86 -26.72 5.28
CA ALA A 410 22.61 -26.25 5.86
C ALA A 410 21.56 -27.37 5.95
N ALA A 411 21.39 -28.15 4.88
CA ALA A 411 20.48 -29.29 4.86
C ALA A 411 20.84 -30.35 5.91
N SER A 412 22.16 -30.62 6.12
CA SER A 412 22.63 -31.57 7.16
C SER A 412 22.29 -31.10 8.58
N LYS A 413 22.10 -29.79 8.79
CA LYS A 413 21.73 -29.16 10.06
C LYS A 413 20.24 -28.85 10.15
N LYS A 414 19.44 -29.18 9.13
CA LYS A 414 18.01 -28.84 9.00
C LYS A 414 17.74 -27.33 9.05
N VAL A 415 18.66 -26.53 8.55
CA VAL A 415 18.59 -25.08 8.42
C VAL A 415 18.45 -24.72 6.95
N LYS A 416 17.64 -23.72 6.60
CA LYS A 416 17.52 -23.17 5.24
C LYS A 416 18.50 -22.01 5.06
N ILE A 417 18.92 -21.77 3.83
CA ILE A 417 19.54 -20.50 3.45
C ILE A 417 18.50 -19.69 2.71
N ILE A 418 18.34 -18.44 3.10
CA ILE A 418 17.52 -17.44 2.44
C ILE A 418 18.47 -16.60 1.59
N MET A 419 18.26 -16.64 0.27
CA MET A 419 19.06 -15.82 -0.64
C MET A 419 18.60 -14.37 -0.56
N HIS A 420 19.54 -13.44 -0.69
CA HIS A 420 19.23 -12.02 -0.77
C HIS A 420 19.41 -11.52 -2.21
N HIS A 421 18.39 -10.92 -2.78
CA HIS A 421 18.44 -10.26 -4.07
C HIS A 421 18.32 -8.75 -3.85
N GLU A 422 19.45 -8.10 -3.47
CA GLU A 422 19.52 -6.64 -3.47
C GLU A 422 19.55 -6.13 -4.90
N THR A 423 18.73 -5.15 -5.21
CA THR A 423 18.61 -4.62 -6.57
C THR A 423 19.35 -3.30 -6.78
N SER A 424 19.79 -2.63 -5.71
CA SER A 424 20.24 -1.22 -5.73
C SER A 424 19.18 -0.30 -6.36
N ALA A 425 17.91 -0.60 -6.09
CA ALA A 425 16.73 0.01 -6.70
C ALA A 425 16.67 -0.06 -8.25
N SER A 426 17.57 -0.83 -8.89
CA SER A 426 17.57 -1.07 -10.34
C SER A 426 16.61 -2.19 -10.71
N VAL A 427 15.33 -1.85 -10.72
CA VAL A 427 14.24 -2.80 -10.92
C VAL A 427 14.26 -3.39 -12.32
N SER A 428 14.57 -2.61 -13.35
CA SER A 428 14.69 -3.09 -14.72
C SER A 428 15.75 -4.20 -14.88
N ASN A 429 16.88 -4.07 -14.17
CA ASN A 429 17.92 -5.10 -14.15
C ASN A 429 17.41 -6.39 -13.49
N TYR A 430 16.70 -6.26 -12.36
CA TYR A 430 16.13 -7.40 -11.65
C TYR A 430 15.05 -8.11 -12.48
N GLU A 431 14.14 -7.36 -13.10
CA GLU A 431 13.09 -7.90 -13.98
C GLU A 431 13.67 -8.76 -15.11
N ARG A 432 14.79 -8.32 -15.73
CA ARG A 432 15.47 -9.10 -16.78
C ARG A 432 16.07 -10.40 -16.29
N GLN A 433 16.48 -10.46 -15.03
CA GLN A 433 17.21 -11.60 -14.46
C GLN A 433 16.33 -12.54 -13.63
N MET A 434 15.12 -12.16 -13.20
CA MET A 434 14.29 -12.91 -12.26
C MET A 434 14.16 -14.40 -12.61
N ASP A 435 13.79 -14.73 -13.86
CA ASP A 435 13.64 -16.14 -14.27
C ASP A 435 14.94 -16.92 -14.17
N THR A 436 16.05 -16.30 -14.53
CA THR A 436 17.38 -16.95 -14.46
C THR A 436 17.81 -17.11 -13.01
N ALA A 437 17.57 -16.09 -12.17
CA ALA A 437 17.86 -16.12 -10.75
C ALA A 437 17.06 -17.22 -10.02
N TYR A 438 15.76 -17.32 -10.29
CA TYR A 438 14.92 -18.34 -9.65
C TYR A 438 15.24 -19.75 -10.14
N ARG A 439 15.58 -19.94 -11.43
CA ARG A 439 16.11 -21.22 -11.93
C ARG A 439 17.45 -21.58 -11.26
N PHE A 440 18.34 -20.61 -11.06
CA PHE A 440 19.58 -20.81 -10.31
C PHE A 440 19.29 -21.27 -8.88
N MET A 441 18.40 -20.60 -8.16
CA MET A 441 17.97 -21.00 -6.82
C MET A 441 17.45 -22.45 -6.79
N LYS A 442 16.51 -22.78 -7.68
CA LYS A 442 15.94 -24.14 -7.75
C LYS A 442 16.98 -25.19 -8.11
N LYS A 443 17.93 -24.88 -9.00
CA LYS A 443 19.03 -25.78 -9.37
C LYS A 443 19.89 -26.18 -8.16
N PHE A 444 20.11 -25.25 -7.25
CA PHE A 444 20.91 -25.45 -6.03
C PHE A 444 20.09 -25.77 -4.79
N GLY A 445 18.75 -25.89 -4.90
CA GLY A 445 17.87 -26.30 -3.80
C GLY A 445 17.52 -25.17 -2.82
N TYR A 446 17.66 -23.90 -3.21
CA TYR A 446 17.20 -22.76 -2.43
C TYR A 446 15.72 -22.49 -2.70
N ASP A 447 14.93 -22.32 -1.67
CA ASP A 447 13.48 -22.16 -1.73
C ASP A 447 12.94 -20.91 -1.00
N ALA A 448 13.82 -19.99 -0.62
CA ALA A 448 13.46 -18.73 0.02
C ALA A 448 14.36 -17.59 -0.46
N VAL A 449 13.80 -16.41 -0.70
CA VAL A 449 14.48 -15.21 -1.14
C VAL A 449 13.97 -13.99 -0.40
N LYS A 450 14.87 -13.09 -0.01
CA LYS A 450 14.57 -11.71 0.38
C LYS A 450 14.93 -10.79 -0.77
N THR A 451 14.03 -9.85 -1.14
CA THR A 451 14.31 -8.82 -2.15
C THR A 451 14.60 -7.48 -1.47
N GLY A 452 15.62 -6.76 -1.97
CA GLY A 452 16.03 -5.45 -1.47
C GLY A 452 15.99 -4.39 -2.57
N TYR A 453 15.67 -3.15 -2.20
CA TYR A 453 15.50 -2.03 -3.13
C TYR A 453 16.11 -0.75 -2.55
N VAL A 454 17.35 -0.81 -2.10
CA VAL A 454 18.02 0.34 -1.49
C VAL A 454 18.39 1.38 -2.53
N GLY A 455 17.91 2.62 -2.36
CA GLY A 455 18.19 3.74 -3.24
C GLY A 455 16.96 4.30 -3.93
N HIS A 456 17.16 5.32 -4.77
CA HIS A 456 16.09 5.85 -5.62
C HIS A 456 15.84 4.93 -6.81
N ILE A 457 14.57 4.75 -7.18
CA ILE A 457 14.17 3.78 -8.21
C ILE A 457 14.79 4.11 -9.58
N ILE A 458 15.22 3.05 -10.25
CA ILE A 458 15.57 3.05 -11.67
C ILE A 458 14.57 2.15 -12.41
N PRO A 459 13.79 2.72 -13.36
CA PRO A 459 13.99 3.97 -14.11
C PRO A 459 13.73 5.23 -13.28
N ARG A 460 14.49 6.30 -13.56
CA ARG A 460 14.40 7.56 -12.86
C ARG A 460 13.03 8.21 -13.05
N GLY A 461 12.51 8.80 -11.96
CA GLY A 461 11.21 9.43 -11.91
C GLY A 461 10.09 8.51 -11.44
N GLU A 462 10.39 7.22 -11.26
CA GLU A 462 9.54 6.31 -10.51
C GLU A 462 9.86 6.39 -9.02
N HIS A 463 8.86 6.11 -8.19
CA HIS A 463 8.96 6.09 -6.74
C HIS A 463 8.66 4.69 -6.19
N HIS A 464 9.19 4.37 -5.00
CA HIS A 464 8.96 3.07 -4.35
C HIS A 464 7.49 2.71 -4.18
N ASP A 465 6.64 3.70 -3.94
CA ASP A 465 5.20 3.53 -3.70
C ASP A 465 4.33 3.91 -4.91
N GLY A 466 4.95 4.17 -6.07
CA GLY A 466 4.26 4.46 -7.32
C GLY A 466 3.60 3.22 -7.96
N GLN A 467 2.64 3.43 -8.86
CA GLN A 467 1.93 2.32 -9.55
C GLN A 467 2.90 1.35 -10.24
N TRP A 468 3.97 1.84 -10.84
CA TRP A 468 4.95 1.02 -11.55
C TRP A 468 5.64 0.04 -10.61
N MET A 469 6.06 0.50 -9.43
CA MET A 469 6.69 -0.33 -8.40
C MET A 469 5.71 -1.29 -7.74
N VAL A 470 4.50 -0.85 -7.41
CA VAL A 470 3.44 -1.74 -6.91
C VAL A 470 3.21 -2.90 -7.88
N ASN A 471 3.19 -2.62 -9.19
CA ASN A 471 3.07 -3.67 -10.20
C ASN A 471 4.31 -4.58 -10.25
N HIS A 472 5.50 -4.05 -10.01
CA HIS A 472 6.71 -4.85 -9.87
C HIS A 472 6.63 -5.80 -8.67
N TYR A 473 6.29 -5.32 -7.48
CA TYR A 473 6.15 -6.15 -6.28
C TYR A 473 5.13 -7.29 -6.47
N VAL A 474 4.00 -6.98 -7.10
CA VAL A 474 3.00 -8.00 -7.45
C VAL A 474 3.55 -9.04 -8.44
N ARG A 475 4.36 -8.63 -9.44
CA ARG A 475 5.01 -9.57 -10.37
C ARG A 475 6.03 -10.46 -9.67
N VAL A 476 6.85 -9.89 -8.77
CA VAL A 476 7.81 -10.66 -7.96
C VAL A 476 7.07 -11.73 -7.13
N ALA A 477 6.01 -11.32 -6.41
CA ALA A 477 5.23 -12.24 -5.57
C ALA A 477 4.60 -13.38 -6.40
N LYS A 478 4.03 -13.07 -7.58
CA LYS A 478 3.46 -14.08 -8.48
C LYS A 478 4.54 -15.02 -9.02
N LYS A 479 5.66 -14.46 -9.48
CA LYS A 479 6.74 -15.24 -10.07
C LYS A 479 7.42 -16.15 -9.04
N THR A 480 7.67 -15.68 -7.82
CA THR A 480 8.20 -16.53 -6.74
C THR A 480 7.25 -17.67 -6.39
N ALA A 481 5.92 -17.41 -6.41
CA ALA A 481 4.92 -18.45 -6.20
C ALA A 481 4.95 -19.51 -7.32
N ASP A 482 5.11 -19.12 -8.58
CA ASP A 482 5.23 -20.05 -9.72
C ASP A 482 6.44 -21.00 -9.56
N TYR A 483 7.54 -20.50 -9.02
CA TYR A 483 8.74 -21.30 -8.71
C TYR A 483 8.66 -22.01 -7.34
N LYS A 484 7.61 -21.84 -6.56
CA LYS A 484 7.51 -22.28 -5.15
C LYS A 484 8.73 -21.84 -4.34
N ILE A 485 9.05 -20.57 -4.40
CA ILE A 485 10.06 -19.87 -3.60
C ILE A 485 9.34 -18.96 -2.62
N MET A 486 9.63 -19.07 -1.33
CA MET A 486 9.10 -18.15 -0.32
C MET A 486 9.75 -16.77 -0.50
N LEU A 487 8.95 -15.72 -0.37
CA LEU A 487 9.37 -14.33 -0.53
C LEU A 487 9.31 -13.62 0.83
N ASP A 488 10.39 -12.87 1.12
CA ASP A 488 10.48 -11.83 2.12
C ASP A 488 10.80 -10.52 1.35
N ALA A 489 9.90 -9.51 1.39
CA ALA A 489 10.01 -8.28 0.61
C ALA A 489 9.74 -7.04 1.47
#